data_9a1d92b9562349d5bbd84537b3a93fc2
#
_entry.id   9a1d92b9562349d5bbd84537b3a93fc2
#
_cell.length_a   1.000
_cell.length_b   1.000
_cell.length_c   1.000
_cell.angle_alpha   90.00
_cell.angle_beta   90.00
_cell.angle_gamma   90.00
#
_symmetry.space_group_name_H-M   'P 1'
#
loop_
_entity.id
_entity.type
_entity.pdbx_description
1 polymer ?
#
loop_
_entity_poly.entity_id
_entity_poly.type
_entity_poly.pdbx_seq_one_letter_code
_entity_poly.pdbx_strand_id
1 'polypeptide(L)'
;MEFVAVILIAAAVFGVCFLVDKGFTGLFRSKAQHKSGLSVKLNKRYGSMGLVVIVLGVAAIFAGISGKDGWILIVGGGVLVATGIMLAVHYMSFGVYYDADAFIVSRFGKPDATYAYRDICAQQLYNNQGHTLVELHLSDGEILQLQNTMTGAYAFLDHAFVAWCKQTGREQSDCAFYDPANSCWFPPVEEE
;
A
#
# COMPACT_ATOMS: atom_id res chain seq x y z
N MET A 1 -16.64 30.79 20.67
CA MET A 1 -16.14 31.02 19.30
C MET A 1 -15.04 30.02 18.91
N GLU A 2 -14.22 29.53 19.83
CA GLU A 2 -13.11 28.59 19.53
C GLU A 2 -13.59 27.21 19.02
N PHE A 3 -14.69 26.69 19.56
CA PHE A 3 -15.23 25.39 19.13
C PHE A 3 -15.72 25.39 17.67
N VAL A 4 -16.28 26.49 17.21
CA VAL A 4 -16.72 26.67 15.81
C VAL A 4 -15.52 26.74 14.87
N ALA A 5 -14.44 27.41 15.28
CA ALA A 5 -13.21 27.47 14.51
C ALA A 5 -12.55 26.09 14.36
N VAL A 6 -12.53 25.26 15.42
CA VAL A 6 -12.00 23.88 15.36
C VAL A 6 -12.82 23.01 14.40
N ILE A 7 -14.15 23.12 14.44
CA ILE A 7 -15.04 22.37 13.52
C ILE A 7 -14.84 22.81 12.06
N LEU A 8 -14.70 24.11 11.81
CA LEU A 8 -14.47 24.65 10.47
C LEU A 8 -13.11 24.21 9.92
N ILE A 9 -12.07 24.21 10.77
CA ILE A 9 -10.72 23.72 10.39
C ILE A 9 -10.76 22.22 10.10
N ALA A 10 -11.41 21.43 10.96
CA ALA A 10 -11.57 20.01 10.73
C ALA A 10 -12.33 19.73 9.42
N ALA A 11 -13.41 20.46 9.15
CA ALA A 11 -14.19 20.33 7.91
C ALA A 11 -13.37 20.75 6.68
N ALA A 12 -12.55 21.81 6.77
CA ALA A 12 -11.69 22.25 5.69
C ALA A 12 -10.57 21.22 5.42
N VAL A 13 -9.94 20.66 6.45
CA VAL A 13 -8.94 19.60 6.32
C VAL A 13 -9.56 18.34 5.72
N PHE A 14 -10.76 17.93 6.17
CA PHE A 14 -11.51 16.82 5.57
C PHE A 14 -11.85 17.08 4.10
N GLY A 15 -12.27 18.30 3.76
CA GLY A 15 -12.56 18.71 2.39
C GLY A 15 -11.33 18.67 1.50
N VAL A 16 -10.20 19.18 1.97
CA VAL A 16 -8.91 19.13 1.24
C VAL A 16 -8.46 17.68 1.06
N CYS A 17 -8.54 16.85 2.10
CA CYS A 17 -8.16 15.42 1.99
C CYS A 17 -9.07 14.65 1.03
N PHE A 18 -10.37 14.93 1.01
CA PHE A 18 -11.32 14.35 0.07
C PHE A 18 -11.03 14.78 -1.38
N LEU A 19 -10.70 16.06 -1.59
CA LEU A 19 -10.30 16.59 -2.91
C LEU A 19 -8.95 16.04 -3.36
N VAL A 20 -8.00 15.86 -2.44
CA VAL A 20 -6.69 15.25 -2.70
C VAL A 20 -6.88 13.77 -3.05
N ASP A 21 -7.69 13.01 -2.30
CA ASP A 21 -7.97 11.60 -2.62
C ASP A 21 -8.63 11.46 -4.01
N LYS A 22 -9.56 12.32 -4.33
CA LYS A 22 -10.25 12.33 -5.63
C LYS A 22 -9.36 12.85 -6.78
N GLY A 23 -8.52 13.85 -6.53
CA GLY A 23 -7.59 14.44 -7.49
C GLY A 23 -6.36 13.56 -7.74
N PHE A 24 -5.76 13.04 -6.68
CA PHE A 24 -4.59 12.17 -6.77
C PHE A 24 -4.90 10.82 -7.42
N THR A 25 -6.03 10.19 -7.10
CA THR A 25 -6.46 8.97 -7.78
C THR A 25 -6.72 9.18 -9.28
N GLY A 26 -7.00 10.41 -9.71
CA GLY A 26 -7.16 10.77 -11.14
C GLY A 26 -5.83 11.06 -11.85
N LEU A 27 -4.87 11.69 -11.15
CA LEU A 27 -3.59 12.14 -11.73
C LEU A 27 -2.53 11.03 -11.81
N PHE A 28 -2.54 10.07 -10.86
CA PHE A 28 -1.54 9.01 -10.75
C PHE A 28 -2.02 7.63 -11.22
N ARG A 29 -3.22 7.55 -11.79
CA ARG A 29 -3.66 6.32 -12.45
C ARG A 29 -2.85 6.11 -13.73
N SER A 30 -1.92 5.17 -13.69
CA SER A 30 -1.25 4.69 -14.90
C SER A 30 -2.30 4.16 -15.89
N LYS A 31 -2.04 4.28 -17.21
CA LYS A 31 -2.95 3.80 -18.27
C LYS A 31 -3.34 2.31 -18.12
N ALA A 32 -2.52 1.51 -17.43
CA ALA A 32 -2.78 0.10 -17.14
C ALA A 32 -3.89 -0.12 -16.10
N GLN A 33 -4.07 0.81 -15.15
CA GLN A 33 -5.12 0.75 -14.14
C GLN A 33 -6.54 0.79 -14.71
N HIS A 34 -6.71 1.38 -15.88
CA HIS A 34 -8.04 1.57 -16.50
C HIS A 34 -8.60 0.30 -17.17
N LYS A 35 -7.76 -0.72 -17.45
CA LYS A 35 -8.20 -1.86 -18.26
C LYS A 35 -8.71 -3.06 -17.48
N SER A 36 -8.17 -3.38 -16.31
CA SER A 36 -8.50 -4.64 -15.61
C SER A 36 -9.34 -4.47 -14.35
N GLY A 37 -9.31 -3.31 -13.72
CA GLY A 37 -10.00 -3.09 -12.43
C GLY A 37 -9.45 -3.91 -11.25
N LEU A 38 -8.48 -4.79 -11.50
CA LEU A 38 -7.88 -5.68 -10.54
C LEU A 38 -6.64 -5.02 -9.92
N SER A 39 -6.64 -4.85 -8.62
CA SER A 39 -5.52 -4.20 -7.92
C SER A 39 -5.40 -4.66 -6.48
N VAL A 40 -4.14 -4.73 -6.01
CA VAL A 40 -3.81 -4.85 -4.59
C VAL A 40 -3.49 -3.46 -4.04
N LYS A 41 -4.11 -3.11 -2.93
CA LYS A 41 -3.89 -1.81 -2.27
C LYS A 41 -3.61 -2.01 -0.79
N LEU A 42 -2.84 -1.10 -0.22
CA LEU A 42 -2.65 -1.03 1.23
C LEU A 42 -4.00 -0.93 1.95
N ASN A 43 -4.05 -1.42 3.18
CA ASN A 43 -5.23 -1.32 4.01
C ASN A 43 -5.62 0.16 4.20
N LYS A 44 -6.89 0.48 4.03
CA LYS A 44 -7.46 1.83 4.21
C LYS A 44 -7.15 2.46 5.58
N ARG A 45 -6.83 1.62 6.58
CA ARG A 45 -6.43 2.09 7.92
C ARG A 45 -5.17 2.96 7.90
N TYR A 46 -4.21 2.70 7.00
CA TYR A 46 -2.99 3.51 6.88
C TYR A 46 -3.31 4.94 6.39
N GLY A 47 -4.20 5.06 5.41
CA GLY A 47 -4.66 6.36 4.94
C GLY A 47 -5.42 7.14 6.01
N SER A 48 -6.32 6.48 6.76
CA SER A 48 -7.07 7.12 7.84
C SER A 48 -6.17 7.52 9.01
N MET A 49 -5.17 6.71 9.38
CA MET A 49 -4.19 7.08 10.41
C MET A 49 -3.35 8.30 9.99
N GLY A 50 -2.88 8.34 8.74
CA GLY A 50 -2.18 9.51 8.22
C GLY A 50 -3.00 10.78 8.35
N LEU A 51 -4.30 10.72 8.03
CA LEU A 51 -5.21 11.84 8.17
C LEU A 51 -5.36 12.29 9.63
N VAL A 52 -5.59 11.36 10.56
CA VAL A 52 -5.71 11.67 12.00
C VAL A 52 -4.44 12.35 12.51
N VAL A 53 -3.26 11.86 12.13
CA VAL A 53 -1.98 12.44 12.54
C VAL A 53 -1.81 13.86 12.00
N ILE A 54 -2.23 14.13 10.75
CA ILE A 54 -2.22 15.48 10.18
C ILE A 54 -3.13 16.42 10.99
N VAL A 55 -4.35 15.99 11.30
CA VAL A 55 -5.31 16.81 12.06
C VAL A 55 -4.77 17.14 13.45
N LEU A 56 -4.20 16.16 14.16
CA LEU A 56 -3.57 16.36 15.46
C LEU A 56 -2.38 17.31 15.38
N GLY A 57 -1.55 17.18 14.36
CA GLY A 57 -0.41 18.06 14.14
C GLY A 57 -0.82 19.50 13.88
N VAL A 58 -1.85 19.71 13.05
CA VAL A 58 -2.40 21.05 12.79
C VAL A 58 -3.00 21.66 14.08
N ALA A 59 -3.76 20.89 14.84
CA ALA A 59 -4.31 21.33 16.12
C ALA A 59 -3.20 21.74 17.11
N ALA A 60 -2.11 20.98 17.20
CA ALA A 60 -0.96 21.28 18.02
C ALA A 60 -0.28 22.59 17.60
N ILE A 61 -0.11 22.83 16.28
CA ILE A 61 0.44 24.09 15.77
C ILE A 61 -0.42 25.28 16.19
N PHE A 62 -1.74 25.19 16.03
CA PHE A 62 -2.65 26.27 16.43
C PHE A 62 -2.63 26.53 17.93
N ALA A 63 -2.59 25.48 18.76
CA ALA A 63 -2.43 25.63 20.20
C ALA A 63 -1.09 26.29 20.57
N GLY A 64 -0.02 25.97 19.85
CA GLY A 64 1.30 26.56 20.04
C GLY A 64 1.35 28.05 19.69
N ILE A 65 0.67 28.49 18.63
CA ILE A 65 0.59 29.90 18.23
C ILE A 65 -0.15 30.74 19.30
N SER A 66 -1.14 30.15 19.97
CA SER A 66 -1.95 30.82 20.98
C SER A 66 -1.30 30.87 22.37
N GLY A 67 -0.27 30.05 22.62
CA GLY A 67 0.43 29.94 23.92
C GLY A 67 1.69 30.79 24.03
N LYS A 68 2.04 31.28 25.26
CA LYS A 68 3.23 32.11 25.50
C LYS A 68 4.56 31.37 25.24
N ASP A 69 4.58 30.02 25.41
CA ASP A 69 5.77 29.17 25.21
C ASP A 69 5.46 28.02 24.21
N GLY A 70 4.66 28.33 23.20
CA GLY A 70 4.09 27.34 22.29
C GLY A 70 5.04 26.78 21.24
N TRP A 71 6.31 27.16 21.20
CA TRP A 71 7.24 26.73 20.16
C TRP A 71 7.40 25.20 20.08
N ILE A 72 7.37 24.52 21.25
CA ILE A 72 7.45 23.05 21.30
C ILE A 72 6.24 22.42 20.59
N LEU A 73 5.04 22.98 20.79
CA LEU A 73 3.81 22.53 20.13
C LEU A 73 3.84 22.82 18.62
N ILE A 74 4.43 23.93 18.20
CA ILE A 74 4.59 24.28 16.78
C ILE A 74 5.53 23.29 16.10
N VAL A 75 6.71 23.04 16.69
CA VAL A 75 7.70 22.10 16.13
C VAL A 75 7.15 20.67 16.15
N GLY A 76 6.61 20.22 17.29
CA GLY A 76 6.00 18.89 17.42
C GLY A 76 4.83 18.69 16.46
N GLY A 77 3.95 19.68 16.33
CA GLY A 77 2.86 19.70 15.38
C GLY A 77 3.35 19.63 13.92
N GLY A 78 4.42 20.33 13.58
CA GLY A 78 5.06 20.27 12.27
C GLY A 78 5.59 18.87 11.94
N VAL A 79 6.23 18.20 12.90
CA VAL A 79 6.69 16.82 12.76
C VAL A 79 5.51 15.86 12.54
N LEU A 80 4.43 16.02 13.32
CA LEU A 80 3.22 15.21 13.14
C LEU A 80 2.61 15.39 11.74
N VAL A 81 2.47 16.63 11.27
CA VAL A 81 1.95 16.92 9.93
C VAL A 81 2.82 16.27 8.86
N ALA A 82 4.14 16.42 8.94
CA ALA A 82 5.08 15.80 7.99
C ALA A 82 4.97 14.27 7.99
N THR A 83 4.89 13.64 9.17
CA THR A 83 4.70 12.19 9.32
C THR A 83 3.37 11.74 8.73
N GLY A 84 2.28 12.46 9.00
CA GLY A 84 0.95 12.16 8.47
C GLY A 84 0.90 12.26 6.94
N ILE A 85 1.53 13.28 6.36
CA ILE A 85 1.66 13.43 4.90
C ILE A 85 2.46 12.26 4.32
N MET A 86 3.57 11.88 4.94
CA MET A 86 4.40 10.76 4.49
C MET A 86 3.62 9.43 4.48
N LEU A 87 2.84 9.17 5.54
CA LEU A 87 1.94 8.00 5.60
C LEU A 87 0.87 8.03 4.51
N ALA A 88 0.24 9.18 4.27
CA ALA A 88 -0.77 9.33 3.24
C ALA A 88 -0.19 9.13 1.83
N VAL A 89 0.98 9.70 1.55
CA VAL A 89 1.70 9.53 0.27
C VAL A 89 2.09 8.07 0.08
N HIS A 90 2.63 7.40 1.11
CA HIS A 90 2.98 5.99 1.05
C HIS A 90 1.75 5.12 0.75
N TYR A 91 0.63 5.37 1.43
CA TYR A 91 -0.64 4.68 1.19
C TYR A 91 -1.14 4.83 -0.26
N MET A 92 -1.03 6.04 -0.82
CA MET A 92 -1.51 6.33 -2.18
C MET A 92 -0.58 5.81 -3.27
N SER A 93 0.73 5.73 -2.98
CA SER A 93 1.75 5.38 -3.97
C SER A 93 1.99 3.88 -4.11
N PHE A 94 1.56 3.07 -3.14
CA PHE A 94 1.70 1.63 -3.23
C PHE A 94 0.49 1.02 -3.94
N GLY A 95 0.77 0.20 -4.95
CA GLY A 95 -0.25 -0.60 -5.61
C GLY A 95 0.35 -1.68 -6.49
N VAL A 96 -0.30 -2.83 -6.55
CA VAL A 96 -0.03 -3.85 -7.56
C VAL A 96 -1.25 -3.91 -8.47
N TYR A 97 -1.05 -3.66 -9.74
CA TYR A 97 -2.09 -3.68 -10.77
C TYR A 97 -1.81 -4.86 -11.68
N TYR A 98 -2.81 -5.67 -11.96
CA TYR A 98 -2.59 -6.89 -12.69
C TYR A 98 -3.69 -7.17 -13.72
N ASP A 99 -3.29 -7.86 -14.77
CA ASP A 99 -4.17 -8.35 -15.84
C ASP A 99 -3.88 -9.85 -16.13
N ALA A 100 -4.32 -10.35 -17.27
CA ALA A 100 -4.17 -11.77 -17.63
C ALA A 100 -2.70 -12.18 -17.88
N ASP A 101 -1.83 -11.25 -18.29
CA ASP A 101 -0.50 -11.57 -18.82
C ASP A 101 0.65 -11.02 -17.97
N ALA A 102 0.40 -9.92 -17.22
CA ALA A 102 1.44 -9.20 -16.48
C ALA A 102 0.88 -8.47 -15.25
N PHE A 103 1.78 -8.05 -14.38
CA PHE A 103 1.44 -7.17 -13.27
C PHE A 103 2.41 -6.00 -13.18
N ILE A 104 1.91 -4.88 -12.69
CA ILE A 104 2.66 -3.63 -12.51
C ILE A 104 2.77 -3.35 -11.01
N VAL A 105 3.97 -3.12 -10.53
CA VAL A 105 4.24 -2.72 -9.15
C VAL A 105 4.54 -1.23 -9.12
N SER A 106 3.70 -0.47 -8.42
CA SER A 106 3.89 0.95 -8.16
C SER A 106 4.34 1.14 -6.71
N ARG A 107 5.42 1.91 -6.49
CA ARG A 107 5.97 2.21 -5.16
C ARG A 107 6.42 3.66 -5.10
N PHE A 108 6.31 4.25 -3.91
CA PHE A 108 6.82 5.60 -3.70
C PHE A 108 8.32 5.71 -4.01
N GLY A 109 8.68 6.71 -4.80
CA GLY A 109 10.08 7.01 -5.13
C GLY A 109 10.76 6.06 -6.14
N LYS A 110 10.05 5.06 -6.66
CA LYS A 110 10.53 4.19 -7.73
C LYS A 110 9.62 4.31 -8.97
N PRO A 111 10.15 4.18 -10.18
CA PRO A 111 9.33 4.08 -11.37
C PRO A 111 8.46 2.81 -11.33
N ASP A 112 7.30 2.84 -11.97
CA ASP A 112 6.45 1.68 -12.12
C ASP A 112 7.20 0.58 -12.88
N ALA A 113 7.25 -0.62 -12.30
CA ALA A 113 7.90 -1.77 -12.89
C ALA A 113 6.85 -2.79 -13.34
N THR A 114 7.00 -3.30 -14.56
CA THR A 114 6.10 -4.31 -15.14
C THR A 114 6.80 -5.66 -15.17
N TYR A 115 6.13 -6.69 -14.65
CA TYR A 115 6.62 -8.06 -14.56
C TYR A 115 5.66 -9.02 -15.25
N ALA A 116 6.21 -10.02 -15.92
CA ALA A 116 5.43 -11.20 -16.30
C ALA A 116 5.30 -12.14 -15.09
N TYR A 117 4.26 -12.96 -15.05
CA TYR A 117 4.09 -13.88 -13.91
C TYR A 117 5.21 -14.91 -13.82
N ARG A 118 5.81 -15.33 -14.94
CA ARG A 118 6.98 -16.21 -14.98
C ARG A 118 8.21 -15.64 -14.28
N ASP A 119 8.25 -14.32 -14.04
CA ASP A 119 9.37 -13.65 -13.36
C ASP A 119 9.31 -13.85 -11.84
N ILE A 120 8.24 -14.47 -11.31
CA ILE A 120 8.16 -14.88 -9.92
C ILE A 120 8.95 -16.17 -9.75
N CYS A 121 10.08 -16.08 -9.03
CA CYS A 121 11.01 -17.20 -8.86
C CYS A 121 10.70 -18.03 -7.62
N ALA A 122 10.39 -17.36 -6.50
CA ALA A 122 10.18 -18.03 -5.22
C ALA A 122 9.28 -17.19 -4.29
N GLN A 123 8.82 -17.84 -3.23
CA GLN A 123 8.02 -17.23 -2.18
C GLN A 123 8.63 -17.48 -0.82
N GLN A 124 8.63 -16.47 0.04
CA GLN A 124 8.95 -16.60 1.46
C GLN A 124 7.78 -16.12 2.31
N LEU A 125 7.50 -16.85 3.39
CA LEU A 125 6.42 -16.54 4.31
C LEU A 125 6.96 -16.11 5.66
N TYR A 126 6.41 -14.99 6.16
CA TYR A 126 6.63 -14.56 7.53
C TYR A 126 5.29 -14.47 8.24
N ASN A 127 5.17 -15.20 9.34
CA ASN A 127 3.97 -15.15 10.16
C ASN A 127 4.31 -14.48 11.50
N ASN A 128 3.73 -13.31 11.73
CA ASN A 128 3.95 -12.54 12.95
C ASN A 128 2.61 -12.11 13.57
N GLN A 129 2.28 -12.65 14.72
CA GLN A 129 1.11 -12.27 15.54
C GLN A 129 -0.22 -12.20 14.74
N GLY A 130 -0.47 -13.16 13.86
CA GLY A 130 -1.68 -13.23 13.04
C GLY A 130 -1.65 -12.37 11.77
N HIS A 131 -0.52 -11.73 11.48
CA HIS A 131 -0.25 -11.09 10.21
C HIS A 131 0.66 -11.96 9.35
N THR A 132 0.17 -12.38 8.21
CA THR A 132 0.96 -13.12 7.23
C THR A 132 1.52 -12.13 6.21
N LEU A 133 2.84 -12.11 6.08
CA LEU A 133 3.57 -11.39 5.04
C LEU A 133 4.08 -12.42 4.02
N VAL A 134 3.69 -12.22 2.78
CA VAL A 134 4.15 -13.01 1.63
C VAL A 134 5.17 -12.18 0.88
N GLU A 135 6.39 -12.65 0.76
CA GLU A 135 7.42 -12.06 -0.07
C GLU A 135 7.56 -12.88 -1.35
N LEU A 136 7.35 -12.23 -2.49
CA LEU A 136 7.59 -12.80 -3.80
C LEU A 136 8.96 -12.31 -4.30
N HIS A 137 9.86 -13.23 -4.54
CA HIS A 137 11.17 -12.97 -5.12
C HIS A 137 11.06 -12.97 -6.64
N LEU A 138 11.46 -11.86 -7.26
CA LEU A 138 11.39 -11.67 -8.70
C LEU A 138 12.74 -11.93 -9.35
N SER A 139 12.72 -12.22 -10.65
CA SER A 139 13.93 -12.60 -11.44
C SER A 139 14.99 -11.52 -11.50
N ASP A 140 14.63 -10.25 -11.27
CA ASP A 140 15.56 -9.12 -11.21
C ASP A 140 16.16 -8.87 -9.81
N GLY A 141 15.83 -9.73 -8.82
CA GLY A 141 16.24 -9.60 -7.43
C GLY A 141 15.38 -8.65 -6.59
N GLU A 142 14.34 -8.03 -7.18
CA GLU A 142 13.37 -7.24 -6.42
C GLU A 142 12.45 -8.17 -5.62
N ILE A 143 12.01 -7.67 -4.46
CA ILE A 143 11.10 -8.41 -3.58
C ILE A 143 9.78 -7.65 -3.51
N LEU A 144 8.68 -8.34 -3.85
CA LEU A 144 7.33 -7.83 -3.69
C LEU A 144 6.73 -8.36 -2.39
N GLN A 145 6.50 -7.46 -1.44
CA GLN A 145 5.91 -7.76 -0.13
C GLN A 145 4.40 -7.54 -0.16
N LEU A 146 3.65 -8.58 0.16
CA LEU A 146 2.20 -8.58 0.24
C LEU A 146 1.75 -9.03 1.62
N GLN A 147 0.93 -8.22 2.28
CA GLN A 147 0.36 -8.59 3.58
C GLN A 147 -1.08 -9.08 3.41
N ASN A 148 -1.49 -10.02 4.25
CA ASN A 148 -2.87 -10.52 4.30
C ASN A 148 -3.91 -9.41 4.59
N THR A 149 -3.48 -8.30 5.19
CA THR A 149 -4.32 -7.12 5.47
C THR A 149 -4.53 -6.21 4.26
N MET A 150 -3.78 -6.39 3.18
CA MET A 150 -3.93 -5.63 1.94
C MET A 150 -5.18 -6.09 1.19
N THR A 151 -5.94 -5.11 0.68
CA THR A 151 -7.13 -5.41 -0.10
C THR A 151 -6.74 -6.03 -1.44
N GLY A 152 -7.25 -7.22 -1.74
CA GLY A 152 -7.01 -7.93 -2.99
C GLY A 152 -5.71 -8.75 -3.05
N ALA A 153 -4.92 -8.85 -1.96
CA ALA A 153 -3.66 -9.58 -1.96
C ALA A 153 -3.83 -11.07 -2.30
N TYR A 154 -4.74 -11.76 -1.64
CA TYR A 154 -4.98 -13.19 -1.93
C TYR A 154 -5.57 -13.43 -3.32
N ALA A 155 -6.50 -12.57 -3.77
CA ALA A 155 -7.03 -12.65 -5.12
C ALA A 155 -5.95 -12.46 -6.20
N PHE A 156 -4.98 -11.57 -5.93
CA PHE A 156 -3.80 -11.43 -6.79
C PHE A 156 -2.93 -12.68 -6.77
N LEU A 157 -2.63 -13.25 -5.59
CA LEU A 157 -1.78 -14.43 -5.46
C LEU A 157 -2.40 -15.64 -6.16
N ASP A 158 -3.71 -15.86 -6.01
CA ASP A 158 -4.43 -16.92 -6.72
C ASP A 158 -4.37 -16.72 -8.24
N HIS A 159 -4.64 -15.49 -8.70
CA HIS A 159 -4.56 -15.16 -10.12
C HIS A 159 -3.13 -15.32 -10.67
N ALA A 160 -2.15 -14.82 -9.92
CA ALA A 160 -0.74 -14.86 -10.29
C ALA A 160 -0.24 -16.31 -10.39
N PHE A 161 -0.66 -17.20 -9.49
CA PHE A 161 -0.30 -18.61 -9.55
C PHE A 161 -0.85 -19.30 -10.81
N VAL A 162 -2.12 -19.08 -11.13
CA VAL A 162 -2.75 -19.65 -12.33
C VAL A 162 -2.03 -19.15 -13.59
N ALA A 163 -1.75 -17.85 -13.67
CA ALA A 163 -1.04 -17.26 -14.80
C ALA A 163 0.43 -17.72 -14.87
N TRP A 164 1.09 -17.88 -13.72
CA TRP A 164 2.44 -18.43 -13.62
C TRP A 164 2.53 -19.86 -14.15
N CYS A 165 1.61 -20.75 -13.74
CA CYS A 165 1.53 -22.10 -14.25
C CYS A 165 1.38 -22.10 -15.77
N LYS A 166 0.48 -21.28 -16.31
CA LYS A 166 0.27 -21.14 -17.76
C LYS A 166 1.53 -20.65 -18.49
N GLN A 167 2.22 -19.66 -17.93
CA GLN A 167 3.42 -19.06 -18.55
C GLN A 167 4.66 -19.95 -18.45
N THR A 168 4.73 -20.80 -17.41
CA THR A 168 5.83 -21.76 -17.19
C THR A 168 5.57 -23.14 -17.79
N GLY A 169 4.37 -23.38 -18.33
CA GLY A 169 3.98 -24.67 -18.90
C GLY A 169 3.79 -25.78 -17.86
N ARG A 170 3.51 -25.42 -16.59
CA ARG A 170 3.25 -26.39 -15.51
C ARG A 170 1.76 -26.58 -15.29
N GLU A 171 1.37 -27.78 -14.91
CA GLU A 171 0.02 -28.02 -14.42
C GLU A 171 -0.05 -27.67 -12.92
N GLN A 172 -1.19 -27.14 -12.48
CA GLN A 172 -1.39 -26.80 -11.05
C GLN A 172 -1.29 -28.03 -10.15
N SER A 173 -1.71 -29.18 -10.65
CA SER A 173 -1.63 -30.49 -9.98
C SER A 173 -0.21 -30.93 -9.66
N ASP A 174 0.78 -30.47 -10.43
CA ASP A 174 2.19 -30.87 -10.30
C ASP A 174 2.94 -29.99 -9.29
N CYS A 175 2.30 -28.95 -8.79
CA CYS A 175 2.89 -28.02 -7.85
C CYS A 175 2.65 -28.47 -6.40
N ALA A 176 3.48 -29.36 -5.89
CA ALA A 176 3.38 -29.90 -4.53
C ALA A 176 3.47 -28.83 -3.41
N PHE A 177 4.05 -27.67 -3.73
CA PHE A 177 4.15 -26.52 -2.82
C PHE A 177 2.86 -25.69 -2.75
N TYR A 178 1.91 -25.90 -3.66
CA TYR A 178 0.69 -25.11 -3.72
C TYR A 178 -0.27 -25.48 -2.59
N ASP A 179 -0.38 -24.59 -1.61
CA ASP A 179 -1.27 -24.70 -0.46
C ASP A 179 -1.79 -23.31 -0.05
N PRO A 180 -2.83 -22.80 -0.71
CA PRO A 180 -3.38 -21.49 -0.39
C PRO A 180 -3.98 -21.38 1.02
N ALA A 181 -4.35 -22.52 1.65
CA ALA A 181 -4.82 -22.51 3.04
C ALA A 181 -3.71 -22.12 4.02
N ASN A 182 -2.46 -22.47 3.69
CA ASN A 182 -1.27 -22.09 4.41
C ASN A 182 -0.52 -20.91 3.76
N SER A 183 -1.18 -20.18 2.85
CA SER A 183 -0.63 -19.00 2.16
C SER A 183 0.59 -19.32 1.29
N CYS A 184 0.66 -20.51 0.70
CA CYS A 184 1.72 -20.95 -0.21
C CYS A 184 1.19 -21.06 -1.63
N TRP A 185 1.72 -20.22 -2.53
CA TRP A 185 1.38 -20.21 -3.98
C TRP A 185 2.57 -20.56 -4.87
N PHE A 186 3.79 -20.19 -4.47
CA PHE A 186 4.99 -20.35 -5.28
C PHE A 186 6.04 -21.21 -4.56
N PRO A 187 7.07 -21.70 -5.27
CA PRO A 187 8.14 -22.46 -4.65
C PRO A 187 8.77 -21.70 -3.47
N PRO A 188 9.14 -22.37 -2.39
CA PRO A 188 9.88 -21.72 -1.31
C PRO A 188 11.25 -21.27 -1.80
N VAL A 189 11.81 -20.23 -1.15
CA VAL A 189 13.19 -19.82 -1.36
C VAL A 189 14.10 -20.95 -0.91
N GLU A 190 15.00 -21.40 -1.78
CA GLU A 190 16.05 -22.37 -1.40
C GLU A 190 17.01 -21.68 -0.43
N GLU A 191 17.11 -22.19 0.80
CA GLU A 191 18.12 -21.75 1.76
C GLU A 191 19.48 -22.34 1.28
N GLU A 192 20.41 -21.45 0.88
CA GLU A 192 21.78 -21.82 0.61
C GLU A 192 22.56 -22.14 1.90
#